data_907ca9e4a15793187fa006b45e7b3652
#
_entry.id   907ca9e4a15793187fa006b45e7b3652
#
_cell.length_a   1.000
_cell.length_b   1.000
_cell.length_c   1.000
_cell.angle_alpha   90.00
_cell.angle_beta   90.00
_cell.angle_gamma   90.00
#
_symmetry.space_group_name_H-M   'P 1'
#
loop_
_entity.id
_entity.type
_entity.pdbx_description
1 polymer ?
#
loop_
_entity_poly.entity_id
_entity_poly.type
_entity_poly.pdbx_seq_one_letter_code
_entity_poly.pdbx_strand_id
1 'polypeptide(L)'
;MSWPMIPPDPDTPSCAPPVPADGGWVVTRHADVVAVLTDPRYVVPVAPGGPPGTLAWLRGTVSRFSAPDRHPGRRALGVAALRDLDPDELRDAAAALITRTLDRLAAEGTSCRDGNAGDGGAAGRVEVMGALARRVPLEVLAARLGLADPAAAVPAVTAVAAAYHPGADPAAVARADRAVAALLAMSPAAPAETTANRIGLLVQAADATAGLIGAAVRHGLAAPAALDTADLLAEVLRLDPPVRATRRVATGATRLAGRDIGLDAPLLLRFDAANRDPAVHPDPDRFHPGGPDQADHAGRPADAGRGGQLAVARRPVPALTFGAGPRGCPGERHALALAAGVVEVLRARCRPAGTPVRYAPHPTLRVPTSLEVMFR
;
A
#
# COMPACT_ATOMS: atom_id res chain seq x y z
N MET A 1 14.43 11.57 22.57
CA MET A 1 13.02 11.91 22.21
C MET A 1 12.19 10.67 22.38
N SER A 2 11.05 10.73 23.08
CA SER A 2 10.13 9.60 23.11
C SER A 2 9.20 9.70 21.89
N TRP A 3 9.17 8.67 21.06
CA TRP A 3 8.27 8.56 19.93
C TRP A 3 6.83 8.28 20.40
N PRO A 4 5.81 8.75 19.66
CA PRO A 4 4.42 8.61 20.09
C PRO A 4 3.95 7.15 20.04
N MET A 5 2.96 6.84 20.86
CA MET A 5 2.15 5.63 20.72
C MET A 5 1.16 5.84 19.58
N ILE A 6 1.05 4.84 18.68
CA ILE A 6 0.03 4.79 17.64
C ILE A 6 -0.87 3.59 17.96
N PRO A 7 -2.00 3.78 18.63
CA PRO A 7 -2.90 2.68 18.97
C PRO A 7 -3.43 1.99 17.72
N PRO A 8 -3.73 0.69 17.79
CA PRO A 8 -4.39 -0.02 16.70
C PRO A 8 -5.77 0.57 16.42
N ASP A 9 -6.27 0.39 15.21
CA ASP A 9 -7.66 0.69 14.91
C ASP A 9 -8.61 -0.18 15.76
N PRO A 10 -9.81 0.34 16.10
CA PRO A 10 -10.79 -0.41 16.89
C PRO A 10 -11.18 -1.78 16.32
N ASP A 11 -11.08 -1.96 15.01
CA ASP A 11 -11.39 -3.22 14.31
C ASP A 11 -10.14 -4.10 14.05
N THR A 12 -8.95 -3.72 14.56
CA THR A 12 -7.75 -4.55 14.52
C THR A 12 -7.84 -5.60 15.63
N PRO A 13 -7.92 -6.90 15.28
CA PRO A 13 -8.01 -7.95 16.28
C PRO A 13 -6.68 -8.13 17.03
N SER A 14 -6.76 -8.58 18.27
CA SER A 14 -5.58 -8.97 19.05
C SER A 14 -4.88 -10.20 18.42
N CYS A 15 -3.56 -10.31 18.61
CA CYS A 15 -2.79 -11.49 18.18
C CYS A 15 -3.19 -12.71 19.02
N ALA A 16 -3.70 -13.74 18.34
CA ALA A 16 -4.15 -14.99 18.92
C ALA A 16 -3.94 -16.15 17.93
N PRO A 17 -3.97 -17.43 18.40
CA PRO A 17 -4.13 -18.56 17.48
C PRO A 17 -5.32 -18.36 16.56
N PRO A 18 -5.34 -19.00 15.36
CA PRO A 18 -6.45 -18.86 14.42
C PRO A 18 -7.80 -19.06 15.08
N VAL A 19 -8.73 -18.12 14.83
CA VAL A 19 -10.10 -18.15 15.38
C VAL A 19 -11.13 -18.29 14.28
N PRO A 20 -12.21 -19.07 14.48
CA PRO A 20 -13.31 -19.14 13.54
C PRO A 20 -14.02 -17.79 13.44
N ALA A 21 -14.39 -17.39 12.21
CA ALA A 21 -15.24 -16.23 11.97
C ALA A 21 -15.89 -16.33 10.58
N ASP A 22 -17.19 -16.02 10.49
CA ASP A 22 -17.96 -15.90 9.23
C ASP A 22 -17.75 -17.07 8.24
N GLY A 23 -17.78 -18.31 8.75
CA GLY A 23 -17.59 -19.53 7.96
C GLY A 23 -16.14 -19.82 7.55
N GLY A 24 -15.18 -19.10 8.09
CA GLY A 24 -13.74 -19.28 7.84
C GLY A 24 -12.89 -19.06 9.06
N TRP A 25 -11.67 -18.59 8.86
CA TRP A 25 -10.67 -18.39 9.90
C TRP A 25 -10.04 -17.01 9.81
N VAL A 26 -9.84 -16.36 10.94
CA VAL A 26 -9.02 -15.14 11.06
C VAL A 26 -7.68 -15.53 11.64
N VAL A 27 -6.59 -15.13 10.96
CA VAL A 27 -5.20 -15.43 11.34
C VAL A 27 -4.50 -14.11 11.64
N THR A 28 -3.98 -13.95 12.86
CA THR A 28 -3.47 -12.68 13.39
C THR A 28 -2.02 -12.72 13.86
N ARG A 29 -1.48 -13.87 14.30
CA ARG A 29 -0.09 -13.95 14.73
C ARG A 29 0.85 -13.93 13.52
N HIS A 30 1.96 -13.22 13.65
CA HIS A 30 2.97 -13.07 12.60
C HIS A 30 3.43 -14.42 12.03
N ALA A 31 3.83 -15.35 12.90
CA ALA A 31 4.30 -16.67 12.49
C ALA A 31 3.24 -17.46 11.71
N ASP A 32 1.98 -17.40 12.14
CA ASP A 32 0.87 -18.13 11.49
C ASP A 32 0.53 -17.50 10.13
N VAL A 33 0.57 -16.17 10.02
CA VAL A 33 0.37 -15.47 8.74
C VAL A 33 1.48 -15.82 7.76
N VAL A 34 2.74 -15.82 8.19
CA VAL A 34 3.88 -16.24 7.35
C VAL A 34 3.74 -17.69 6.90
N ALA A 35 3.37 -18.60 7.82
CA ALA A 35 3.14 -20.01 7.50
C ALA A 35 2.10 -20.18 6.39
N VAL A 36 0.95 -19.49 6.47
CA VAL A 36 -0.09 -19.55 5.44
C VAL A 36 0.38 -18.91 4.12
N LEU A 37 1.15 -17.83 4.15
CA LEU A 37 1.63 -17.15 2.93
C LEU A 37 2.66 -17.99 2.16
N THR A 38 3.39 -18.86 2.83
CA THR A 38 4.48 -19.67 2.25
C THR A 38 4.08 -21.10 1.94
N ASP A 39 3.01 -21.62 2.51
CA ASP A 39 2.53 -22.99 2.30
C ASP A 39 1.68 -23.09 1.03
N PRO A 40 2.04 -23.96 0.06
CA PRO A 40 1.31 -24.10 -1.20
C PRO A 40 -0.10 -24.68 -1.04
N ARG A 41 -0.44 -25.25 0.10
CA ARG A 41 -1.79 -25.71 0.42
C ARG A 41 -2.80 -24.57 0.62
N TYR A 42 -2.35 -23.33 0.77
CA TYR A 42 -3.21 -22.16 0.89
C TYR A 42 -3.10 -21.30 -0.37
N VAL A 43 -4.15 -21.34 -1.17
CA VAL A 43 -4.21 -20.63 -2.46
C VAL A 43 -5.00 -19.32 -2.36
N VAL A 44 -4.83 -18.43 -3.32
CA VAL A 44 -5.71 -17.26 -3.44
C VAL A 44 -7.06 -17.67 -4.01
N PRO A 45 -8.17 -17.00 -3.64
CA PRO A 45 -9.42 -17.14 -4.37
C PRO A 45 -9.22 -16.81 -5.86
N VAL A 46 -9.51 -17.76 -6.72
CA VAL A 46 -9.33 -17.62 -8.18
C VAL A 46 -10.50 -16.83 -8.76
N ALA A 47 -10.20 -15.83 -9.59
CA ALA A 47 -11.25 -15.10 -10.29
C ALA A 47 -11.68 -15.85 -11.56
N PRO A 48 -12.98 -15.93 -11.84
CA PRO A 48 -13.45 -16.43 -13.12
C PRO A 48 -13.02 -15.50 -14.24
N GLY A 49 -12.82 -16.06 -15.43
CA GLY A 49 -12.58 -15.28 -16.63
C GLY A 49 -13.84 -14.58 -17.15
N GLY A 50 -13.67 -13.75 -18.18
CA GLY A 50 -14.76 -13.05 -18.86
C GLY A 50 -14.39 -12.63 -20.28
N PRO A 51 -15.30 -11.97 -20.99
CA PRO A 51 -15.02 -11.44 -22.32
C PRO A 51 -13.83 -10.48 -22.33
N PRO A 52 -12.96 -10.50 -23.33
CA PRO A 52 -11.82 -9.58 -23.45
C PRO A 52 -12.25 -8.11 -23.29
N GLY A 53 -11.43 -7.33 -22.60
CA GLY A 53 -11.69 -5.91 -22.36
C GLY A 53 -12.63 -5.61 -21.18
N THR A 54 -13.09 -6.63 -20.44
CA THR A 54 -13.90 -6.45 -19.23
C THR A 54 -13.07 -6.58 -17.95
N LEU A 55 -13.61 -6.11 -16.83
CA LEU A 55 -13.07 -6.32 -15.49
C LEU A 55 -12.90 -7.81 -15.17
N ALA A 56 -13.88 -8.64 -15.55
CA ALA A 56 -13.83 -10.08 -15.34
C ALA A 56 -12.67 -10.72 -16.12
N TRP A 57 -12.46 -10.32 -17.38
CA TRP A 57 -11.28 -10.73 -18.14
C TRP A 57 -9.98 -10.30 -17.45
N LEU A 58 -9.87 -9.03 -17.04
CA LEU A 58 -8.67 -8.52 -16.39
C LEU A 58 -8.37 -9.33 -15.12
N ARG A 59 -9.35 -9.51 -14.25
CA ARG A 59 -9.20 -10.30 -13.00
C ARG A 59 -8.82 -11.75 -13.28
N GLY A 60 -9.43 -12.39 -14.26
CA GLY A 60 -9.13 -13.77 -14.65
C GLY A 60 -7.78 -13.95 -15.36
N THR A 61 -7.12 -12.85 -15.80
CA THR A 61 -5.86 -12.88 -16.56
C THR A 61 -4.64 -12.42 -15.77
N VAL A 62 -4.81 -11.61 -14.72
CA VAL A 62 -3.69 -11.13 -13.89
C VAL A 62 -3.17 -12.20 -12.94
N SER A 63 -1.89 -12.11 -12.56
CA SER A 63 -1.24 -13.05 -11.63
C SER A 63 -1.92 -13.09 -10.25
N ARG A 64 -2.47 -11.97 -9.77
CA ARG A 64 -3.06 -11.83 -8.42
C ARG A 64 -4.15 -12.86 -8.12
N PHE A 65 -5.03 -13.14 -9.08
CA PHE A 65 -6.18 -14.04 -8.91
C PHE A 65 -6.01 -15.37 -9.66
N SER A 66 -4.79 -15.68 -10.08
CA SER A 66 -4.50 -16.89 -10.85
C SER A 66 -4.36 -18.12 -9.96
N ALA A 67 -4.84 -19.24 -10.47
CA ALA A 67 -4.57 -20.56 -9.91
C ALA A 67 -3.05 -20.86 -9.87
N PRO A 68 -2.61 -21.80 -9.01
CA PRO A 68 -1.18 -22.09 -8.79
C PRO A 68 -0.40 -22.42 -10.08
N ASP A 69 -0.99 -23.13 -11.01
CA ASP A 69 -0.41 -23.53 -12.30
C ASP A 69 -0.13 -22.33 -13.23
N ARG A 70 -1.02 -21.32 -13.22
CA ARG A 70 -0.93 -20.13 -14.07
C ARG A 70 -0.13 -19.00 -13.43
N HIS A 71 -0.08 -18.96 -12.09
CA HIS A 71 0.51 -17.86 -11.35
C HIS A 71 1.98 -17.58 -11.70
N PRO A 72 2.91 -18.57 -11.79
CA PRO A 72 4.32 -18.28 -12.02
C PRO A 72 4.56 -17.57 -13.36
N GLY A 73 3.96 -18.05 -14.45
CA GLY A 73 4.09 -17.43 -15.78
C GLY A 73 3.55 -16.01 -15.81
N ARG A 74 2.35 -15.79 -15.27
CA ARG A 74 1.73 -14.46 -15.22
C ARG A 74 2.47 -13.49 -14.31
N ARG A 75 2.99 -14.01 -13.17
CA ARG A 75 3.85 -13.21 -12.29
C ARG A 75 5.13 -12.75 -13.01
N ALA A 76 5.75 -13.65 -13.78
CA ALA A 76 6.95 -13.32 -14.55
C ALA A 76 6.72 -12.16 -15.52
N LEU A 77 5.53 -12.04 -16.15
CA LEU A 77 5.17 -10.90 -17.01
C LEU A 77 5.15 -9.58 -16.23
N GLY A 78 4.57 -9.57 -15.03
CA GLY A 78 4.58 -8.39 -14.17
C GLY A 78 5.98 -8.03 -13.66
N VAL A 79 6.76 -9.01 -13.25
CA VAL A 79 8.16 -8.82 -12.83
C VAL A 79 9.00 -8.27 -13.98
N ALA A 80 8.83 -8.80 -15.20
CA ALA A 80 9.53 -8.32 -16.38
C ALA A 80 9.19 -6.84 -16.68
N ALA A 81 7.91 -6.45 -16.54
CA ALA A 81 7.50 -5.06 -16.75
C ALA A 81 8.09 -4.08 -15.72
N LEU A 82 8.42 -4.56 -14.51
CA LEU A 82 9.03 -3.75 -13.46
C LEU A 82 10.57 -3.76 -13.47
N ARG A 83 11.20 -4.74 -14.14
CA ARG A 83 12.65 -4.96 -14.07
C ARG A 83 13.45 -3.74 -14.49
N ASP A 84 12.99 -3.08 -15.55
CA ASP A 84 13.69 -1.98 -16.21
C ASP A 84 13.29 -0.61 -15.63
N LEU A 85 12.45 -0.60 -14.59
CA LEU A 85 12.05 0.62 -13.89
C LEU A 85 12.97 0.82 -12.69
N ASP A 86 13.84 1.83 -12.77
CA ASP A 86 14.71 2.21 -11.67
C ASP A 86 13.88 2.90 -10.56
N PRO A 87 13.94 2.40 -9.31
CA PRO A 87 13.27 3.03 -8.18
C PRO A 87 13.67 4.48 -7.93
N ASP A 88 14.94 4.84 -8.08
CA ASP A 88 15.40 6.20 -7.86
C ASP A 88 14.85 7.15 -8.92
N GLU A 89 14.82 6.75 -10.19
CA GLU A 89 14.15 7.51 -11.24
C GLU A 89 12.64 7.68 -10.99
N LEU A 90 11.97 6.67 -10.44
CA LEU A 90 10.55 6.77 -10.07
C LEU A 90 10.34 7.76 -8.92
N ARG A 91 11.21 7.76 -7.91
CA ARG A 91 11.20 8.71 -6.80
C ARG A 91 11.35 10.14 -7.31
N ASP A 92 12.36 10.37 -8.14
CA ASP A 92 12.65 11.70 -8.71
C ASP A 92 11.51 12.19 -9.61
N ALA A 93 10.95 11.32 -10.45
CA ALA A 93 9.80 11.65 -11.30
C ALA A 93 8.56 12.00 -10.47
N ALA A 94 8.30 11.26 -9.38
CA ALA A 94 7.20 11.54 -8.47
C ALA A 94 7.42 12.88 -7.73
N ALA A 95 8.63 13.14 -7.23
CA ALA A 95 9.00 14.40 -6.59
C ALA A 95 8.85 15.60 -7.55
N ALA A 96 9.30 15.46 -8.79
CA ALA A 96 9.15 16.50 -9.80
C ALA A 96 7.68 16.76 -10.15
N LEU A 97 6.87 15.72 -10.32
CA LEU A 97 5.45 15.87 -10.67
C LEU A 97 4.65 16.52 -9.54
N ILE A 98 4.86 16.08 -8.28
CA ILE A 98 4.17 16.70 -7.14
C ILE A 98 4.60 18.15 -6.93
N THR A 99 5.87 18.47 -7.10
CA THR A 99 6.38 19.86 -7.00
C THR A 99 5.63 20.77 -7.98
N ARG A 100 5.59 20.40 -9.27
CA ARG A 100 4.83 21.18 -10.28
C ARG A 100 3.34 21.26 -9.95
N THR A 101 2.76 20.21 -9.38
CA THR A 101 1.34 20.23 -9.00
C THR A 101 1.09 21.18 -7.85
N LEU A 102 1.93 21.18 -6.83
CA LEU A 102 1.82 22.10 -5.69
C LEU A 102 2.08 23.56 -6.10
N ASP A 103 3.02 23.82 -7.01
CA ASP A 103 3.29 25.17 -7.53
C ASP A 103 2.06 25.75 -8.24
N ARG A 104 1.40 24.92 -9.07
CA ARG A 104 0.14 25.32 -9.74
C ARG A 104 -0.97 25.60 -8.73
N LEU A 105 -1.20 24.70 -7.76
CA LEU A 105 -2.21 24.89 -6.72
C LEU A 105 -1.95 26.13 -5.85
N ALA A 106 -0.69 26.44 -5.55
CA ALA A 106 -0.32 27.64 -4.84
C ALA A 106 -0.63 28.91 -5.66
N ALA A 107 -0.32 28.91 -6.97
CA ALA A 107 -0.61 30.01 -7.87
C ALA A 107 -2.14 30.26 -8.02
N GLU A 108 -2.93 29.18 -8.18
CA GLU A 108 -4.40 29.26 -8.24
C GLU A 108 -5.00 29.82 -6.94
N GLY A 109 -4.52 29.38 -5.77
CA GLY A 109 -4.94 29.87 -4.47
C GLY A 109 -4.57 31.34 -4.20
N THR A 110 -3.52 31.85 -4.84
CA THR A 110 -3.14 33.28 -4.77
C THR A 110 -4.03 34.13 -5.65
N SER A 111 -4.40 33.67 -6.83
CA SER A 111 -5.29 34.39 -7.77
C SER A 111 -6.69 34.61 -7.22
N CYS A 112 -7.20 33.72 -6.35
CA CYS A 112 -8.52 33.91 -5.71
C CYS A 112 -8.52 34.95 -4.58
N ARG A 113 -7.34 35.38 -4.07
CA ARG A 113 -7.27 36.41 -3.01
C ARG A 113 -7.53 37.82 -3.44
N ASP A 114 -7.34 38.11 -4.72
CA ASP A 114 -7.51 39.50 -5.26
C ASP A 114 -8.97 39.87 -5.56
N GLY A 115 -9.93 38.94 -5.35
CA GLY A 115 -11.34 39.12 -5.76
C GLY A 115 -12.40 39.19 -4.68
N ASN A 116 -12.20 38.71 -3.46
CA ASN A 116 -13.18 38.84 -2.38
C ASN A 116 -12.63 38.43 -1.01
N ALA A 117 -12.61 39.36 -0.06
CA ALA A 117 -12.22 39.13 1.32
C ALA A 117 -13.39 38.56 2.15
N GLY A 118 -13.73 37.29 1.94
CA GLY A 118 -14.82 36.64 2.66
C GLY A 118 -14.67 35.12 2.62
N ASP A 119 -13.87 34.58 3.35
CA ASP A 119 -13.77 33.30 4.03
C ASP A 119 -12.31 32.88 4.24
N GLY A 120 -11.72 33.27 5.36
CA GLY A 120 -10.30 33.07 5.69
C GLY A 120 -9.88 31.62 5.93
N GLY A 121 -10.70 30.63 5.58
CA GLY A 121 -10.48 29.21 5.91
C GLY A 121 -9.95 28.32 4.79
N ALA A 122 -10.18 28.64 3.52
CA ALA A 122 -9.88 27.74 2.40
C ALA A 122 -8.53 28.02 1.70
N ALA A 123 -8.01 29.24 1.81
CA ALA A 123 -6.78 29.63 1.14
C ALA A 123 -5.55 28.89 1.69
N GLY A 124 -4.86 28.15 0.82
CA GLY A 124 -3.63 27.41 1.16
C GLY A 124 -3.85 25.95 1.61
N ARG A 125 -5.09 25.44 1.59
CA ARG A 125 -5.38 24.01 1.82
C ARG A 125 -5.22 23.19 0.54
N VAL A 126 -4.72 21.97 0.68
CA VAL A 126 -4.55 21.01 -0.41
C VAL A 126 -5.15 19.68 0.03
N GLU A 127 -6.04 19.13 -0.79
CA GLU A 127 -6.53 17.76 -0.62
C GLU A 127 -5.50 16.78 -1.18
N VAL A 128 -4.98 15.90 -0.32
CA VAL A 128 -3.86 15.02 -0.64
C VAL A 128 -4.29 13.79 -1.42
N MET A 129 -5.43 13.16 -1.05
CA MET A 129 -5.72 11.79 -1.52
C MET A 129 -6.04 11.71 -3.00
N GLY A 130 -6.94 12.56 -3.50
CA GLY A 130 -7.33 12.57 -4.92
C GLY A 130 -6.30 13.28 -5.80
N ALA A 131 -5.93 14.50 -5.39
CA ALA A 131 -5.09 15.38 -6.21
C ALA A 131 -3.62 14.93 -6.29
N LEU A 132 -3.09 14.28 -5.25
CA LEU A 132 -1.67 13.97 -5.13
C LEU A 132 -1.41 12.48 -4.94
N ALA A 133 -1.92 11.88 -3.86
CA ALA A 133 -1.52 10.53 -3.44
C ALA A 133 -1.93 9.42 -4.43
N ARG A 134 -3.08 9.54 -5.09
CA ARG A 134 -3.48 8.63 -6.18
C ARG A 134 -2.88 9.04 -7.51
N ARG A 135 -3.00 10.32 -7.85
CA ARG A 135 -2.63 10.81 -9.16
C ARG A 135 -1.15 10.66 -9.46
N VAL A 136 -0.28 11.20 -8.59
CA VAL A 136 1.16 11.30 -8.89
C VAL A 136 1.81 9.93 -9.12
N PRO A 137 1.65 8.94 -8.22
CA PRO A 137 2.26 7.62 -8.44
C PRO A 137 1.71 6.91 -9.68
N LEU A 138 0.41 7.02 -9.93
CA LEU A 138 -0.22 6.36 -11.08
C LEU A 138 0.20 6.99 -12.40
N GLU A 139 0.27 8.31 -12.50
CA GLU A 139 0.69 9.02 -13.69
C GLU A 139 2.17 8.70 -14.03
N VAL A 140 3.04 8.70 -13.01
CA VAL A 140 4.45 8.32 -13.20
C VAL A 140 4.58 6.85 -13.62
N LEU A 141 3.88 5.93 -12.95
CA LEU A 141 3.96 4.51 -13.27
C LEU A 141 3.37 4.20 -14.65
N ALA A 142 2.25 4.83 -15.03
CA ALA A 142 1.64 4.69 -16.34
C ALA A 142 2.58 5.16 -17.47
N ALA A 143 3.24 6.31 -17.27
CA ALA A 143 4.25 6.81 -18.21
C ALA A 143 5.40 5.82 -18.38
N ARG A 144 5.92 5.30 -17.28
CA ARG A 144 7.04 4.34 -17.30
C ARG A 144 6.67 2.97 -17.86
N LEU A 145 5.39 2.57 -17.74
CA LEU A 145 4.86 1.35 -18.39
C LEU A 145 4.47 1.58 -19.86
N GLY A 146 4.66 2.78 -20.38
CA GLY A 146 4.50 3.11 -21.81
C GLY A 146 3.06 3.38 -22.25
N LEU A 147 2.14 3.76 -21.34
CA LEU A 147 0.78 4.16 -21.75
C LEU A 147 0.83 5.47 -22.54
N ALA A 148 0.04 5.56 -23.60
CA ALA A 148 0.04 6.70 -24.53
C ALA A 148 -0.41 8.02 -23.86
N ASP A 149 -1.32 7.96 -22.89
CA ASP A 149 -1.77 9.09 -22.11
C ASP A 149 -1.78 8.74 -20.61
N PRO A 150 -0.66 8.98 -19.91
CA PRO A 150 -0.54 8.67 -18.50
C PRO A 150 -1.52 9.42 -17.60
N ALA A 151 -1.86 10.67 -17.95
CA ALA A 151 -2.79 11.47 -17.16
C ALA A 151 -4.24 10.96 -17.30
N ALA A 152 -4.66 10.61 -18.51
CA ALA A 152 -5.97 9.99 -18.77
C ALA A 152 -6.06 8.55 -18.21
N ALA A 153 -4.93 7.85 -18.02
CA ALA A 153 -4.92 6.54 -17.39
C ALA A 153 -5.34 6.59 -15.91
N VAL A 154 -5.06 7.68 -15.17
CA VAL A 154 -5.35 7.79 -13.74
C VAL A 154 -6.83 7.57 -13.40
N PRO A 155 -7.80 8.31 -13.99
CA PRO A 155 -9.22 8.06 -13.71
C PRO A 155 -9.67 6.67 -14.15
N ALA A 156 -9.14 6.13 -15.25
CA ALA A 156 -9.46 4.78 -15.70
C ALA A 156 -8.96 3.72 -14.70
N VAL A 157 -7.71 3.80 -14.25
CA VAL A 157 -7.17 2.90 -13.21
C VAL A 157 -7.99 2.99 -11.92
N THR A 158 -8.36 4.20 -11.49
CA THR A 158 -9.17 4.43 -10.29
C THR A 158 -10.55 3.78 -10.41
N ALA A 159 -11.20 3.89 -11.58
CA ALA A 159 -12.48 3.23 -11.82
C ALA A 159 -12.39 1.70 -11.78
N VAL A 160 -11.31 1.12 -12.31
CA VAL A 160 -11.07 -0.33 -12.20
C VAL A 160 -10.78 -0.73 -10.76
N ALA A 161 -9.95 0.01 -10.03
CA ALA A 161 -9.60 -0.27 -8.63
C ALA A 161 -10.84 -0.27 -7.73
N ALA A 162 -11.77 0.66 -7.92
CA ALA A 162 -13.03 0.73 -7.17
C ALA A 162 -13.92 -0.52 -7.28
N ALA A 163 -13.81 -1.27 -8.37
CA ALA A 163 -14.56 -2.50 -8.59
C ALA A 163 -13.68 -3.77 -8.55
N TYR A 164 -12.39 -3.63 -8.23
CA TYR A 164 -11.42 -4.73 -8.38
C TYR A 164 -11.64 -5.88 -7.40
N HIS A 165 -12.19 -5.60 -6.23
CA HIS A 165 -12.55 -6.63 -5.25
C HIS A 165 -13.94 -7.22 -5.53
N PRO A 166 -14.18 -8.50 -5.17
CA PRO A 166 -15.52 -9.08 -5.27
C PRO A 166 -16.56 -8.31 -4.46
N GLY A 167 -17.79 -8.25 -4.97
CA GLY A 167 -18.91 -7.60 -4.29
C GLY A 167 -19.13 -6.13 -4.67
N ALA A 168 -18.44 -5.61 -5.69
CA ALA A 168 -18.72 -4.28 -6.23
C ALA A 168 -20.14 -4.25 -6.87
N ASP A 169 -20.79 -3.07 -6.76
CA ASP A 169 -22.11 -2.86 -7.36
C ASP A 169 -22.06 -2.93 -8.90
N PRO A 170 -23.17 -3.28 -9.58
CA PRO A 170 -23.20 -3.42 -11.04
C PRO A 170 -22.81 -2.14 -11.80
N ALA A 171 -23.13 -0.97 -11.28
CA ALA A 171 -22.76 0.29 -11.91
C ALA A 171 -21.25 0.55 -11.81
N ALA A 172 -20.61 0.20 -10.70
CA ALA A 172 -19.16 0.24 -10.56
C ALA A 172 -18.48 -0.76 -11.51
N VAL A 173 -19.02 -1.96 -11.65
CA VAL A 173 -18.52 -2.97 -12.62
C VAL A 173 -18.62 -2.45 -14.04
N ALA A 174 -19.76 -1.89 -14.45
CA ALA A 174 -19.93 -1.31 -15.79
C ALA A 174 -18.99 -0.11 -16.07
N ARG A 175 -18.68 0.70 -15.06
CA ARG A 175 -17.66 1.75 -15.19
C ARG A 175 -16.26 1.15 -15.36
N ALA A 176 -15.94 0.11 -14.60
CA ALA A 176 -14.67 -0.59 -14.68
C ALA A 176 -14.47 -1.29 -16.02
N ASP A 177 -15.51 -1.88 -16.62
CA ASP A 177 -15.44 -2.48 -17.96
C ASP A 177 -15.03 -1.45 -19.01
N ARG A 178 -15.68 -0.28 -19.04
CA ARG A 178 -15.29 0.80 -19.94
C ARG A 178 -13.86 1.29 -19.68
N ALA A 179 -13.47 1.36 -18.42
CA ALA A 179 -12.13 1.79 -18.04
C ALA A 179 -11.05 0.75 -18.46
N VAL A 180 -11.32 -0.56 -18.36
CA VAL A 180 -10.43 -1.60 -18.87
C VAL A 180 -10.23 -1.46 -20.37
N ALA A 181 -11.32 -1.24 -21.14
CA ALA A 181 -11.23 -1.01 -22.59
C ALA A 181 -10.38 0.23 -22.93
N ALA A 182 -10.54 1.32 -22.18
CA ALA A 182 -9.74 2.53 -22.36
C ALA A 182 -8.25 2.29 -22.03
N LEU A 183 -7.95 1.56 -20.94
CA LEU A 183 -6.57 1.20 -20.58
C LEU A 183 -5.91 0.30 -21.62
N LEU A 184 -6.65 -0.63 -22.22
CA LEU A 184 -6.17 -1.45 -23.33
C LEU A 184 -5.82 -0.59 -24.55
N ALA A 185 -6.66 0.39 -24.91
CA ALA A 185 -6.42 1.29 -26.03
C ALA A 185 -5.19 2.19 -25.82
N MET A 186 -4.89 2.56 -24.58
CA MET A 186 -3.71 3.36 -24.22
C MET A 186 -2.43 2.51 -24.06
N SER A 187 -2.55 1.18 -23.94
CA SER A 187 -1.42 0.30 -23.69
C SER A 187 -0.58 0.07 -24.95
N PRO A 188 0.76 -0.05 -24.84
CA PRO A 188 1.58 -0.44 -25.98
C PRO A 188 1.22 -1.85 -26.45
N ALA A 189 1.36 -2.09 -27.77
CA ALA A 189 1.05 -3.37 -28.40
C ALA A 189 1.86 -4.50 -27.74
N ALA A 190 1.16 -5.51 -27.23
CA ALA A 190 1.76 -6.69 -26.60
C ALA A 190 0.71 -7.84 -26.55
N PRO A 191 1.14 -9.09 -26.28
CA PRO A 191 0.21 -10.18 -26.02
C PRO A 191 -0.78 -9.84 -24.91
N ALA A 192 -2.01 -10.33 -25.01
CA ALA A 192 -3.11 -10.00 -24.10
C ALA A 192 -2.77 -10.22 -22.62
N GLU A 193 -2.11 -11.34 -22.27
CA GLU A 193 -1.67 -11.59 -20.87
C GLU A 193 -0.61 -10.59 -20.39
N THR A 194 0.30 -10.17 -21.26
CA THR A 194 1.31 -9.14 -20.93
C THR A 194 0.64 -7.81 -20.63
N THR A 195 -0.28 -7.38 -21.50
CA THR A 195 -1.03 -6.14 -21.32
C THR A 195 -1.90 -6.18 -20.06
N ALA A 196 -2.62 -7.29 -19.83
CA ALA A 196 -3.42 -7.47 -18.62
C ALA A 196 -2.56 -7.36 -17.34
N ASN A 197 -1.38 -7.98 -17.30
CA ASN A 197 -0.51 -7.91 -16.14
C ASN A 197 0.10 -6.52 -15.94
N ARG A 198 0.41 -5.75 -17.01
CA ARG A 198 0.79 -4.32 -16.90
C ARG A 198 -0.32 -3.46 -16.33
N ILE A 199 -1.55 -3.59 -16.86
CA ILE A 199 -2.73 -2.91 -16.30
C ILE A 199 -2.96 -3.34 -14.84
N GLY A 200 -2.78 -4.63 -14.55
CA GLY A 200 -2.88 -5.18 -13.20
C GLY A 200 -1.90 -4.55 -12.21
N LEU A 201 -0.67 -4.20 -12.64
CA LEU A 201 0.29 -3.46 -11.79
C LEU A 201 -0.25 -2.07 -11.40
N LEU A 202 -0.78 -1.32 -12.38
CA LEU A 202 -1.38 0.01 -12.12
C LEU A 202 -2.57 -0.09 -11.14
N VAL A 203 -3.49 -1.01 -11.40
CA VAL A 203 -4.71 -1.19 -10.57
C VAL A 203 -4.36 -1.60 -9.14
N GLN A 204 -3.38 -2.50 -8.96
CA GLN A 204 -2.97 -2.95 -7.63
C GLN A 204 -2.14 -1.91 -6.88
N ALA A 205 -1.43 -1.03 -7.59
CA ALA A 205 -0.69 0.08 -7.00
C ALA A 205 -1.61 1.21 -6.52
N ALA A 206 -2.77 1.43 -7.14
CA ALA A 206 -3.61 2.60 -6.96
C ALA A 206 -3.91 2.94 -5.49
N ASP A 207 -4.70 2.11 -4.84
CA ASP A 207 -5.14 2.37 -3.46
C ASP A 207 -4.08 2.03 -2.42
N ALA A 208 -3.24 1.01 -2.67
CA ALA A 208 -2.19 0.62 -1.75
C ALA A 208 -1.12 1.72 -1.62
N THR A 209 -0.66 2.31 -2.73
CA THR A 209 0.35 3.39 -2.71
C THR A 209 -0.27 4.69 -2.19
N ALA A 210 -1.50 5.01 -2.60
CA ALA A 210 -2.20 6.19 -2.08
C ALA A 210 -2.42 6.10 -0.57
N GLY A 211 -2.80 4.94 -0.05
CA GLY A 211 -2.94 4.69 1.38
C GLY A 211 -1.62 4.82 2.13
N LEU A 212 -0.52 4.32 1.57
CA LEU A 212 0.83 4.47 2.15
C LEU A 212 1.22 5.95 2.23
N ILE A 213 1.03 6.71 1.16
CA ILE A 213 1.30 8.16 1.15
C ILE A 213 0.42 8.88 2.18
N GLY A 214 -0.89 8.60 2.21
CA GLY A 214 -1.81 9.21 3.15
C GLY A 214 -1.43 8.95 4.61
N ALA A 215 -1.09 7.72 4.96
CA ALA A 215 -0.63 7.35 6.29
C ALA A 215 0.74 7.99 6.61
N ALA A 216 1.69 7.99 5.67
CA ALA A 216 3.00 8.61 5.86
C ALA A 216 2.90 10.13 6.03
N VAL A 217 2.01 10.80 5.30
CA VAL A 217 1.73 12.24 5.47
C VAL A 217 1.11 12.51 6.83
N ARG A 218 0.11 11.71 7.23
CA ARG A 218 -0.56 11.84 8.54
C ARG A 218 0.43 11.77 9.69
N HIS A 219 1.36 10.82 9.68
CA HIS A 219 2.33 10.62 10.76
C HIS A 219 3.60 11.45 10.58
N GLY A 220 4.04 11.68 9.34
CA GLY A 220 5.30 12.30 9.00
C GLY A 220 5.33 13.82 9.04
N LEU A 221 4.19 14.52 8.84
CA LEU A 221 4.18 15.99 8.86
C LEU A 221 4.43 16.59 10.26
N ALA A 222 4.06 15.86 11.31
CA ALA A 222 4.34 16.25 12.70
C ALA A 222 5.67 15.69 13.24
N ALA A 223 6.31 14.77 12.48
CA ALA A 223 7.58 14.17 12.87
C ALA A 223 8.76 15.15 12.66
N PRO A 224 9.88 14.94 13.39
CA PRO A 224 11.09 15.74 13.20
C PRO A 224 11.54 15.74 11.73
N ALA A 225 12.04 16.89 11.26
CA ALA A 225 12.51 17.02 9.87
C ALA A 225 13.67 16.06 9.55
N ALA A 226 14.50 15.74 10.55
CA ALA A 226 15.63 14.81 10.43
C ALA A 226 15.22 13.34 10.32
N LEU A 227 13.94 12.99 10.50
CA LEU A 227 13.47 11.60 10.30
C LEU A 227 13.62 11.23 8.84
N ASP A 228 14.37 10.16 8.58
CA ASP A 228 14.51 9.59 7.24
C ASP A 228 13.16 9.10 6.70
N THR A 229 12.93 9.30 5.41
CA THR A 229 11.66 8.94 4.78
C THR A 229 11.50 7.44 4.63
N ALA A 230 12.56 6.68 4.42
CA ALA A 230 12.48 5.22 4.36
C ALA A 230 12.12 4.63 5.73
N ASP A 231 12.69 5.15 6.82
CA ASP A 231 12.35 4.76 8.19
C ASP A 231 10.89 5.10 8.53
N LEU A 232 10.43 6.28 8.11
CA LEU A 232 9.01 6.67 8.25
C LEU A 232 8.09 5.70 7.52
N LEU A 233 8.39 5.37 6.25
CA LEU A 233 7.57 4.47 5.45
C LEU A 233 7.56 3.05 6.01
N ALA A 234 8.70 2.55 6.46
CA ALA A 234 8.81 1.22 7.08
C ALA A 234 7.93 1.11 8.33
N GLU A 235 7.95 2.12 9.18
CA GLU A 235 7.18 2.13 10.42
C GLU A 235 5.68 2.37 10.19
N VAL A 236 5.33 3.17 9.18
CA VAL A 236 3.94 3.32 8.73
C VAL A 236 3.40 2.00 8.19
N LEU A 237 4.18 1.26 7.39
CA LEU A 237 3.79 -0.08 6.91
C LEU A 237 3.54 -1.07 8.04
N ARG A 238 4.25 -0.93 9.15
CA ARG A 238 4.05 -1.74 10.34
C ARG A 238 2.80 -1.32 11.13
N LEU A 239 2.66 -0.04 11.45
CA LEU A 239 1.66 0.46 12.40
C LEU A 239 0.33 0.86 11.78
N ASP A 240 0.34 1.43 10.57
CA ASP A 240 -0.86 1.91 9.88
C ASP A 240 -0.86 1.44 8.42
N PRO A 241 -0.81 0.10 8.18
CA PRO A 241 -0.63 -0.47 6.85
C PRO A 241 -1.83 -0.17 5.94
N PRO A 242 -1.60 0.31 4.70
CA PRO A 242 -2.68 0.52 3.75
C PRO A 242 -3.34 -0.80 3.30
N VAL A 243 -2.58 -1.89 3.25
CA VAL A 243 -3.09 -3.24 3.02
C VAL A 243 -3.13 -3.96 4.35
N ARG A 244 -4.33 -4.07 4.93
CA ARG A 244 -4.53 -4.62 6.28
C ARG A 244 -4.71 -6.12 6.30
N ALA A 245 -5.19 -6.70 5.19
CA ALA A 245 -5.47 -8.11 5.14
C ALA A 245 -5.36 -8.69 3.73
N THR A 246 -5.24 -10.01 3.65
CA THR A 246 -5.38 -10.78 2.42
C THR A 246 -6.13 -12.08 2.67
N ARG A 247 -6.63 -12.70 1.59
CA ARG A 247 -7.42 -13.93 1.68
C ARG A 247 -6.67 -15.12 1.11
N ARG A 248 -6.91 -16.28 1.73
CA ARG A 248 -6.49 -17.58 1.23
C ARG A 248 -7.65 -18.57 1.37
N VAL A 249 -7.51 -19.69 0.68
CA VAL A 249 -8.40 -20.86 0.78
C VAL A 249 -7.54 -22.10 0.93
N ALA A 250 -7.90 -22.98 1.85
CA ALA A 250 -7.20 -24.25 2.04
C ALA A 250 -7.60 -25.24 0.94
N THR A 251 -6.63 -25.84 0.26
CA THR A 251 -6.87 -26.84 -0.82
C THR A 251 -7.01 -28.28 -0.32
N GLY A 252 -6.97 -28.49 0.98
CA GLY A 252 -7.11 -29.76 1.66
C GLY A 252 -7.18 -29.57 3.16
N ALA A 253 -7.56 -30.62 3.88
CA ALA A 253 -7.49 -30.61 5.34
C ALA A 253 -6.03 -30.41 5.81
N THR A 254 -5.80 -29.49 6.71
CA THR A 254 -4.47 -29.14 7.22
C THR A 254 -4.57 -28.66 8.66
N ARG A 255 -3.42 -28.45 9.31
CA ARG A 255 -3.35 -27.95 10.69
C ARG A 255 -2.52 -26.69 10.76
N LEU A 256 -3.09 -25.64 11.39
CA LEU A 256 -2.43 -24.36 11.60
C LEU A 256 -2.48 -24.00 13.08
N ALA A 257 -1.31 -23.88 13.72
CA ALA A 257 -1.20 -23.49 15.14
C ALA A 257 -2.12 -24.30 16.07
N GLY A 258 -2.21 -25.61 15.84
CA GLY A 258 -3.05 -26.52 16.63
C GLY A 258 -4.53 -26.57 16.26
N ARG A 259 -4.98 -25.79 15.27
CA ARG A 259 -6.35 -25.80 14.75
C ARG A 259 -6.44 -26.63 13.49
N ASP A 260 -7.49 -27.44 13.37
CA ASP A 260 -7.77 -28.22 12.17
C ASP A 260 -8.53 -27.33 11.17
N ILE A 261 -7.90 -27.09 10.03
CA ILE A 261 -8.44 -26.27 8.93
C ILE A 261 -8.98 -27.23 7.86
N GLY A 262 -10.29 -27.18 7.59
CA GLY A 262 -10.94 -28.03 6.60
C GLY A 262 -10.61 -27.67 5.15
N LEU A 263 -10.92 -28.57 4.24
CA LEU A 263 -10.91 -28.31 2.79
C LEU A 263 -11.83 -27.12 2.48
N ASP A 264 -11.42 -26.29 1.52
CA ASP A 264 -12.12 -25.08 1.05
C ASP A 264 -12.36 -24.02 2.13
N ALA A 265 -11.82 -24.19 3.34
CA ALA A 265 -11.94 -23.19 4.39
C ALA A 265 -11.29 -21.87 3.97
N PRO A 266 -12.02 -20.74 3.99
CA PRO A 266 -11.46 -19.43 3.72
C PRO A 266 -10.68 -18.93 4.95
N LEU A 267 -9.54 -18.27 4.70
CA LEU A 267 -8.72 -17.66 5.72
C LEU A 267 -8.54 -16.15 5.41
N LEU A 268 -8.79 -15.31 6.40
CA LEU A 268 -8.46 -13.88 6.39
C LEU A 268 -7.18 -13.68 7.20
N LEU A 269 -6.11 -13.31 6.52
CA LEU A 269 -4.81 -13.02 7.14
C LEU A 269 -4.74 -11.54 7.46
N ARG A 270 -4.66 -11.17 8.75
CA ARG A 270 -4.66 -9.79 9.24
C ARG A 270 -3.23 -9.29 9.41
N PHE A 271 -2.75 -8.53 8.42
CA PHE A 271 -1.42 -7.92 8.44
C PHE A 271 -1.30 -6.84 9.51
N ASP A 272 -2.35 -6.05 9.70
CA ASP A 272 -2.42 -5.01 10.71
C ASP A 272 -2.26 -5.54 12.14
N ALA A 273 -2.78 -6.73 12.43
CA ALA A 273 -2.55 -7.42 13.69
C ALA A 273 -1.15 -8.07 13.73
N ALA A 274 -0.79 -8.82 12.69
CA ALA A 274 0.48 -9.54 12.64
C ALA A 274 1.71 -8.63 12.71
N ASN A 275 1.64 -7.43 12.15
CA ASN A 275 2.67 -6.40 12.24
C ASN A 275 2.81 -5.79 13.65
N ARG A 276 1.88 -6.09 14.53
CA ARG A 276 1.86 -5.68 15.95
C ARG A 276 1.96 -6.89 16.90
N ASP A 277 2.40 -8.04 16.40
CA ASP A 277 2.58 -9.24 17.23
C ASP A 277 3.68 -8.99 18.27
N PRO A 278 3.37 -9.02 19.58
CA PRO A 278 4.36 -8.78 20.64
C PRO A 278 5.47 -9.86 20.68
N ALA A 279 5.24 -11.03 20.07
CA ALA A 279 6.28 -12.05 19.92
C ALA A 279 7.41 -11.61 18.96
N VAL A 280 7.13 -10.62 18.10
CA VAL A 280 8.06 -10.10 17.10
C VAL A 280 8.47 -8.65 17.40
N HIS A 281 7.54 -7.86 17.91
CA HIS A 281 7.71 -6.45 18.23
C HIS A 281 7.41 -6.23 19.71
N PRO A 282 8.42 -6.09 20.60
CA PRO A 282 8.21 -5.96 22.05
C PRO A 282 7.31 -4.79 22.46
N ASP A 283 7.43 -3.65 21.76
CA ASP A 283 6.57 -2.47 21.95
C ASP A 283 5.68 -2.25 20.71
N PRO A 284 4.66 -3.10 20.48
CA PRO A 284 3.99 -3.21 19.18
C PRO A 284 3.30 -1.93 18.74
N ASP A 285 2.88 -1.07 19.67
CA ASP A 285 2.11 0.16 19.40
C ASP A 285 2.97 1.43 19.42
N ARG A 286 4.25 1.32 19.76
CA ARG A 286 5.17 2.46 19.75
C ARG A 286 5.74 2.67 18.35
N PHE A 287 5.81 3.93 17.93
CA PHE A 287 6.48 4.32 16.70
C PHE A 287 8.00 4.30 16.90
N HIS A 288 8.72 3.44 16.18
CA HIS A 288 10.19 3.27 16.29
C HIS A 288 10.86 3.33 14.92
N PRO A 289 10.97 4.51 14.31
CA PRO A 289 11.65 4.62 13.03
C PRO A 289 13.15 4.26 13.20
N GLY A 290 13.66 3.43 12.29
CA GLY A 290 15.03 2.93 12.37
C GLY A 290 15.21 1.68 13.25
N GLY A 291 14.12 1.15 13.85
CA GLY A 291 14.13 -0.06 14.68
C GLY A 291 14.49 0.17 16.15
N PRO A 292 14.29 -0.83 17.02
CA PRO A 292 14.49 -0.71 18.46
C PRO A 292 15.94 -0.41 18.88
N ASP A 293 16.92 -0.77 18.05
CA ASP A 293 18.34 -0.60 18.39
C ASP A 293 18.85 0.85 18.28
N GLN A 294 18.16 1.74 17.56
CA GLN A 294 18.59 3.15 17.46
C GLN A 294 18.18 4.00 18.68
N ALA A 295 17.15 3.60 19.41
CA ALA A 295 16.71 4.33 20.61
C ALA A 295 17.74 4.26 21.76
N ASP A 296 18.53 3.19 21.85
CA ASP A 296 19.52 2.98 22.92
C ASP A 296 20.86 3.67 22.65
N HIS A 297 21.15 4.09 21.41
CA HIS A 297 22.42 4.74 21.09
C HIS A 297 22.44 6.27 21.24
N ALA A 298 21.29 6.91 21.36
CA ALA A 298 21.19 8.36 21.50
C ALA A 298 21.54 8.89 22.91
N GLY A 299 21.86 8.05 23.86
CA GLY A 299 22.08 8.43 25.26
C GLY A 299 23.27 7.81 26.01
N ARG A 300 24.14 7.04 25.34
CA ARG A 300 25.33 6.47 26.03
C ARG A 300 26.62 7.17 25.63
N PRO A 301 27.39 7.72 26.57
CA PRO A 301 28.79 8.11 26.32
C PRO A 301 29.59 6.83 25.96
N ALA A 302 30.49 6.98 24.99
CA ALA A 302 31.41 5.93 24.59
C ALA A 302 32.32 5.57 25.79
N ASP A 303 31.97 4.53 26.54
CA ASP A 303 32.86 3.95 27.54
C ASP A 303 33.42 2.65 26.99
N ALA A 304 34.71 2.69 26.71
CA ALA A 304 35.49 1.59 26.22
C ALA A 304 35.80 0.59 27.36
N GLY A 305 35.44 -0.66 27.17
CA GLY A 305 36.08 -1.77 27.87
C GLY A 305 35.17 -2.67 28.67
N ARG A 306 34.81 -3.81 28.08
CA ARG A 306 34.96 -5.18 28.61
C ARG A 306 34.12 -6.14 27.76
N GLY A 307 34.72 -7.28 27.39
CA GLY A 307 34.19 -8.34 26.57
C GLY A 307 32.78 -8.78 27.02
N GLY A 308 31.81 -8.58 26.17
CA GLY A 308 30.47 -9.12 26.27
C GLY A 308 30.09 -9.61 24.90
N GLN A 309 29.52 -10.80 24.83
CA GLN A 309 28.98 -11.45 23.64
C GLN A 309 28.36 -10.40 22.71
N LEU A 310 28.83 -10.38 21.45
CA LEU A 310 28.20 -9.67 20.37
C LEU A 310 26.71 -10.08 20.34
N ALA A 311 25.86 -9.22 20.89
CA ALA A 311 24.43 -9.29 20.62
C ALA A 311 24.31 -9.12 19.10
N VAL A 312 24.02 -10.21 18.41
CA VAL A 312 23.69 -10.18 16.97
C VAL A 312 22.52 -9.23 16.86
N ALA A 313 22.76 -8.02 16.34
CA ALA A 313 21.73 -7.04 16.08
C ALA A 313 20.65 -7.75 15.27
N ARG A 314 19.50 -8.00 15.89
CA ARG A 314 18.35 -8.64 15.22
C ARG A 314 17.92 -7.67 14.13
N ARG A 315 18.10 -8.05 12.87
CA ARG A 315 17.55 -7.27 11.75
C ARG A 315 16.06 -7.06 12.00
N PRO A 316 15.54 -5.84 11.83
CA PRO A 316 14.12 -5.59 11.99
C PRO A 316 13.31 -6.58 11.16
N VAL A 317 12.28 -7.16 11.75
CA VAL A 317 11.38 -8.06 11.01
C VAL A 317 10.56 -7.21 10.06
N PRO A 318 10.58 -7.47 8.75
CA PRO A 318 9.82 -6.68 7.78
C PRO A 318 8.32 -6.78 8.05
N ALA A 319 7.61 -5.66 7.88
CA ALA A 319 6.15 -5.67 7.92
C ALA A 319 5.57 -6.56 6.81
N LEU A 320 4.50 -7.29 7.13
CA LEU A 320 3.84 -8.22 6.19
C LEU A 320 2.94 -7.51 5.16
N THR A 321 2.91 -6.20 5.14
CA THR A 321 2.05 -5.38 4.28
C THR A 321 2.27 -5.66 2.78
N PHE A 322 3.48 -6.02 2.38
CA PHE A 322 3.77 -6.48 1.01
C PHE A 322 3.60 -8.00 0.83
N GLY A 323 3.12 -8.70 1.85
CA GLY A 323 3.01 -10.15 1.85
C GLY A 323 4.36 -10.85 1.99
N ALA A 324 4.35 -12.17 1.82
CA ALA A 324 5.54 -13.02 1.86
C ALA A 324 5.41 -14.19 0.88
N GLY A 325 6.52 -14.91 0.67
CA GLY A 325 6.57 -16.11 -0.15
C GLY A 325 6.31 -15.86 -1.65
N PRO A 326 5.85 -16.88 -2.40
CA PRO A 326 5.74 -16.81 -3.85
C PRO A 326 4.80 -15.72 -4.37
N ARG A 327 3.89 -15.23 -3.53
CA ARG A 327 2.90 -14.21 -3.86
C ARG A 327 3.16 -12.86 -3.17
N GLY A 328 4.34 -12.64 -2.64
CA GLY A 328 4.79 -11.33 -2.15
C GLY A 328 4.72 -10.27 -3.26
N CYS A 329 4.61 -9.00 -2.89
CA CYS A 329 4.50 -7.91 -3.85
C CYS A 329 5.72 -7.82 -4.78
N PRO A 330 5.56 -7.85 -6.12
CA PRO A 330 6.69 -7.71 -7.03
C PRO A 330 7.17 -6.27 -7.16
N GLY A 331 6.31 -5.30 -6.79
CA GLY A 331 6.55 -3.87 -6.94
C GLY A 331 6.90 -3.14 -5.64
N GLU A 332 7.30 -3.85 -4.58
CA GLU A 332 7.59 -3.25 -3.26
C GLU A 332 8.54 -2.06 -3.36
N ARG A 333 9.73 -2.24 -3.95
CA ARG A 333 10.72 -1.16 -4.10
C ARG A 333 10.19 0.03 -4.90
N HIS A 334 9.42 -0.24 -5.96
CA HIS A 334 8.83 0.79 -6.81
C HIS A 334 7.73 1.58 -6.07
N ALA A 335 6.89 0.90 -5.30
CA ALA A 335 5.85 1.54 -4.50
C ALA A 335 6.46 2.42 -3.38
N LEU A 336 7.52 1.94 -2.73
CA LEU A 336 8.26 2.71 -1.72
C LEU A 336 8.92 3.95 -2.33
N ALA A 337 9.55 3.83 -3.49
CA ALA A 337 10.19 4.92 -4.19
C ALA A 337 9.19 6.01 -4.61
N LEU A 338 8.08 5.62 -5.23
CA LEU A 338 6.99 6.53 -5.60
C LEU A 338 6.41 7.25 -4.38
N ALA A 339 6.19 6.51 -3.28
CA ALA A 339 5.69 7.09 -2.04
C ALA A 339 6.71 8.06 -1.41
N ALA A 340 7.99 7.70 -1.41
CA ALA A 340 9.07 8.53 -0.86
C ALA A 340 9.14 9.89 -1.59
N GLY A 341 9.15 9.88 -2.93
CA GLY A 341 9.21 11.13 -3.71
C GLY A 341 8.04 12.08 -3.42
N VAL A 342 6.85 11.54 -3.20
CA VAL A 342 5.68 12.35 -2.82
C VAL A 342 5.77 12.86 -1.39
N VAL A 343 6.10 11.99 -0.43
CA VAL A 343 6.12 12.29 1.01
C VAL A 343 7.19 13.31 1.35
N GLU A 344 8.37 13.23 0.74
CA GLU A 344 9.49 14.17 0.96
C GLU A 344 9.10 15.59 0.59
N VAL A 345 8.49 15.78 -0.58
CA VAL A 345 8.04 17.10 -1.02
C VAL A 345 6.94 17.65 -0.12
N LEU A 346 5.97 16.79 0.28
CA LEU A 346 4.92 17.22 1.21
C LEU A 346 5.48 17.57 2.59
N ARG A 347 6.42 16.81 3.12
CA ARG A 347 7.08 17.13 4.39
C ARG A 347 7.87 18.44 4.34
N ALA A 348 8.49 18.75 3.21
CA ALA A 348 9.23 19.99 3.02
C ALA A 348 8.31 21.23 2.89
N ARG A 349 7.16 21.10 2.21
CA ARG A 349 6.35 22.24 1.75
C ARG A 349 5.03 22.42 2.51
N CYS A 350 4.60 21.40 3.27
CA CYS A 350 3.28 21.40 3.89
C CYS A 350 3.37 21.16 5.41
N ARG A 351 2.29 21.51 6.10
CA ARG A 351 2.04 21.26 7.52
C ARG A 351 0.65 20.65 7.70
N PRO A 352 0.33 19.99 8.82
CA PRO A 352 -1.01 19.46 9.08
C PRO A 352 -2.06 20.57 9.03
N ALA A 353 -3.22 20.26 8.41
CA ALA A 353 -4.36 21.18 8.39
C ALA A 353 -5.21 21.14 9.68
N GLY A 354 -4.97 20.13 10.54
CA GLY A 354 -5.75 19.93 11.77
C GLY A 354 -7.13 19.31 11.56
N THR A 355 -7.48 18.94 10.32
CA THR A 355 -8.76 18.29 10.00
C THR A 355 -8.70 16.80 10.33
N PRO A 356 -9.80 16.18 10.84
CA PRO A 356 -9.86 14.74 11.05
C PRO A 356 -9.74 13.97 9.74
N VAL A 357 -8.91 12.92 9.73
CA VAL A 357 -8.81 12.01 8.60
C VAL A 357 -10.02 11.07 8.60
N ARG A 358 -10.66 10.92 7.45
CA ARG A 358 -11.81 10.02 7.27
C ARG A 358 -11.41 8.81 6.44
N TYR A 359 -12.03 7.66 6.74
CA TYR A 359 -11.82 6.39 6.04
C TYR A 359 -13.15 5.83 5.58
N ALA A 360 -13.19 5.21 4.40
CA ALA A 360 -14.32 4.40 4.00
C ALA A 360 -14.11 2.94 4.47
N PRO A 361 -15.17 2.23 4.84
CA PRO A 361 -15.08 0.80 5.12
C PRO A 361 -14.54 0.04 3.90
N HIS A 362 -13.56 -0.81 4.12
CA HIS A 362 -13.03 -1.70 3.09
C HIS A 362 -12.55 -3.02 3.73
N PRO A 363 -12.83 -4.19 3.15
CA PRO A 363 -12.57 -5.47 3.80
C PRO A 363 -11.07 -5.81 3.98
N THR A 364 -10.18 -5.18 3.23
CA THR A 364 -8.74 -5.50 3.24
C THR A 364 -7.81 -4.29 3.14
N LEU A 365 -8.34 -3.11 2.88
CA LEU A 365 -7.54 -1.88 2.76
C LEU A 365 -7.95 -0.86 3.81
N ARG A 366 -7.02 0.04 4.11
CA ARG A 366 -7.24 1.25 4.89
C ARG A 366 -6.66 2.43 4.11
N VAL A 367 -7.52 3.14 3.42
CA VAL A 367 -7.14 4.28 2.59
C VAL A 367 -7.98 5.48 3.02
N PRO A 368 -7.35 6.61 3.37
CA PRO A 368 -8.10 7.81 3.66
C PRO A 368 -8.98 8.22 2.47
N THR A 369 -10.21 8.63 2.75
CA THR A 369 -11.10 9.21 1.73
C THR A 369 -10.80 10.68 1.52
N SER A 370 -10.30 11.36 2.56
CA SER A 370 -9.81 12.73 2.48
C SER A 370 -8.71 12.96 3.51
N LEU A 371 -7.71 13.72 3.12
CA LEU A 371 -6.63 14.20 3.98
C LEU A 371 -6.22 15.59 3.48
N GLU A 372 -6.35 16.59 4.33
CA GLU A 372 -5.97 17.97 4.01
C GLU A 372 -4.64 18.34 4.66
N VAL A 373 -3.86 19.10 3.93
CA VAL A 373 -2.64 19.75 4.41
C VAL A 373 -2.69 21.25 4.06
N MET A 374 -1.83 22.03 4.68
CA MET A 374 -1.68 23.45 4.38
C MET A 374 -0.25 23.72 3.91
N PHE A 375 -0.08 24.65 2.98
CA PHE A 375 1.26 25.16 2.67
C PHE A 375 1.92 25.77 3.91
N ARG A 376 3.24 25.66 3.99
CA ARG A 376 4.07 26.33 5.01
C ARG A 376 4.20 27.80 4.73
#